data_6ec56291df276e2c290a9c7e2bd74b7b
#
_entry.id   6ec56291df276e2c290a9c7e2bd74b7b
#
_cell.length_a   1.000
_cell.length_b   1.000
_cell.length_c   1.000
_cell.angle_alpha   90.00
_cell.angle_beta   90.00
_cell.angle_gamma   90.00
#
_symmetry.space_group_name_H-M   'P 1'
#
loop_
_entity.id
_entity.type
_entity.pdbx_description
1 polymer ?
#
loop_
_entity_poly.entity_id
_entity_poly.type
_entity_poly.pdbx_seq_one_letter_code
_entity_poly.pdbx_strand_id
1 'polypeptide(L)'
;PQAASGKTQNSRDKLIQNILDQEVSGGGWDLSGRSADPDVTAMAIQALAPYYSTNAQVKAAVDRGLNKLSAMQKSNGSYATYGSETSESCSQVIVALTAMGIDPNTDSRFVKNGKSVIDALLTYANADGSFKHVLKGDANQMATEQAYYALTAYERFTGGKTRLYDMTDVELPSDKEKAETAQKLITAIPDNIKLADKNQIEAAKAMYDSLTTVQKSLVTNYSKLEAAMKKLQELEKSSGSGSGSGSGSGSGSGNKTNTTKKKTKGSTKKVNLVSGSSGKKGGTAAGKTA
;
A
#
# COMPACT_ATOMS: atom_id res chain seq x y z
N PRO A 1 -4.91 11.42 16.21
CA PRO A 1 -6.25 11.92 16.46
C PRO A 1 -6.13 13.09 17.43
N GLN A 2 -6.51 14.30 16.99
CA GLN A 2 -6.64 15.43 17.90
C GLN A 2 -7.72 15.08 18.91
N ALA A 3 -7.36 15.02 20.18
CA ALA A 3 -8.35 14.96 21.23
C ALA A 3 -9.24 16.19 21.10
N ALA A 4 -10.52 15.99 20.82
CA ALA A 4 -11.50 17.06 20.84
C ALA A 4 -11.42 17.74 22.19
N SER A 5 -11.37 19.06 22.19
CA SER A 5 -11.21 19.90 23.37
C SER A 5 -12.14 19.49 24.52
N GLY A 6 -11.57 19.08 25.63
CA GLY A 6 -12.18 19.20 26.97
C GLY A 6 -13.28 18.23 27.36
N LYS A 7 -13.75 17.30 26.53
CA LYS A 7 -14.87 16.40 26.83
C LYS A 7 -14.62 14.90 26.68
N THR A 8 -13.42 14.47 26.29
CA THR A 8 -13.10 13.04 26.19
C THR A 8 -12.44 12.57 27.48
N GLN A 9 -12.88 11.42 28.00
CA GLN A 9 -12.22 10.75 29.13
C GLN A 9 -10.78 10.30 28.80
N ASN A 10 -10.43 10.26 27.50
CA ASN A 10 -9.14 9.83 27.00
C ASN A 10 -8.33 11.01 26.46
N SER A 11 -7.50 11.61 27.32
CA SER A 11 -6.46 12.55 26.88
C SER A 11 -5.31 11.78 26.20
N ARG A 12 -4.49 12.51 25.44
CA ARG A 12 -3.27 11.96 24.84
C ARG A 12 -2.35 11.32 25.88
N ASP A 13 -2.14 11.99 27.00
CA ASP A 13 -1.29 11.49 28.08
C ASP A 13 -1.82 10.20 28.69
N LYS A 14 -3.14 10.08 28.88
CA LYS A 14 -3.76 8.83 29.32
C LYS A 14 -3.58 7.70 28.34
N LEU A 15 -3.66 7.97 27.02
CA LEU A 15 -3.41 6.95 25.98
C LEU A 15 -1.95 6.51 26.00
N ILE A 16 -1.00 7.43 26.11
CA ILE A 16 0.42 7.11 26.27
C ILE A 16 0.63 6.25 27.50
N GLN A 17 0.09 6.68 28.66
CA GLN A 17 0.23 5.92 29.89
C GLN A 17 -0.38 4.53 29.79
N ASN A 18 -1.55 4.38 29.18
CA ASN A 18 -2.16 3.06 28.94
C ASN A 18 -1.27 2.14 28.12
N ILE A 19 -0.58 2.66 27.09
CA ILE A 19 0.37 1.87 26.31
C ILE A 19 1.56 1.45 27.18
N LEU A 20 2.11 2.38 27.98
CA LEU A 20 3.24 2.10 28.87
C LEU A 20 2.87 1.05 29.95
N ASP A 21 1.67 1.13 30.52
CA ASP A 21 1.16 0.21 31.55
C ASP A 21 0.93 -1.22 31.01
N GLN A 22 0.78 -1.37 29.71
CA GLN A 22 0.62 -2.67 29.03
C GLN A 22 1.96 -3.28 28.55
N GLU A 23 3.09 -2.64 28.83
CA GLU A 23 4.38 -3.22 28.50
C GLU A 23 4.57 -4.54 29.27
N VAL A 24 4.92 -5.60 28.55
CA VAL A 24 5.14 -6.92 29.19
C VAL A 24 6.52 -7.03 29.81
N SER A 25 6.66 -7.94 30.77
CA SER A 25 7.94 -8.21 31.42
C SER A 25 9.02 -8.56 30.38
N GLY A 26 10.17 -7.88 30.45
CA GLY A 26 11.26 -8.02 29.51
C GLY A 26 11.15 -7.19 28.24
N GLY A 27 10.17 -6.27 28.18
CA GLY A 27 9.99 -5.31 27.12
C GLY A 27 9.09 -5.78 25.97
N GLY A 28 8.49 -4.81 25.27
CA GLY A 28 7.54 -5.03 24.19
C GLY A 28 6.11 -5.18 24.67
N TRP A 29 5.19 -5.46 23.75
CA TRP A 29 3.74 -5.51 24.00
C TRP A 29 3.09 -6.73 23.35
N ASP A 30 1.95 -7.12 23.91
CA ASP A 30 1.10 -8.21 23.45
C ASP A 30 -0.36 -7.95 23.89
N LEU A 31 -1.32 -8.44 23.12
CA LEU A 31 -2.75 -8.28 23.43
C LEU A 31 -3.17 -9.06 24.69
N SER A 32 -2.48 -10.17 24.99
CA SER A 32 -2.76 -11.01 26.17
C SER A 32 -1.96 -10.58 27.42
N GLY A 33 -0.97 -9.68 27.26
CA GLY A 33 -0.07 -9.24 28.33
C GLY A 33 0.90 -10.31 28.84
N ARG A 34 1.13 -11.40 28.09
CA ARG A 34 1.96 -12.54 28.53
C ARG A 34 3.39 -12.48 28.01
N SER A 35 3.56 -12.32 26.72
CA SER A 35 4.87 -12.28 26.07
C SER A 35 4.80 -11.38 24.85
N ALA A 36 5.83 -10.59 24.60
CA ALA A 36 5.85 -9.65 23.49
C ALA A 36 5.55 -10.36 22.16
N ASP A 37 4.68 -9.74 21.38
CA ASP A 37 4.37 -10.09 20.00
C ASP A 37 4.99 -9.04 19.07
N PRO A 38 5.57 -9.39 17.91
CA PRO A 38 6.24 -8.42 17.04
C PRO A 38 5.27 -7.36 16.48
N ASP A 39 4.04 -7.74 16.11
CA ASP A 39 3.05 -6.83 15.52
C ASP A 39 2.61 -5.80 16.55
N VAL A 40 2.18 -6.26 17.73
CA VAL A 40 1.70 -5.38 18.81
C VAL A 40 2.84 -4.51 19.35
N THR A 41 4.05 -5.06 19.49
CA THR A 41 5.24 -4.29 19.88
C THR A 41 5.56 -3.20 18.85
N ALA A 42 5.54 -3.52 17.57
CA ALA A 42 5.78 -2.56 16.50
C ALA A 42 4.70 -1.47 16.48
N MET A 43 3.41 -1.81 16.62
CA MET A 43 2.30 -0.85 16.68
C MET A 43 2.42 0.08 17.89
N ALA A 44 2.79 -0.44 19.07
CA ALA A 44 3.04 0.39 20.25
C ALA A 44 4.19 1.37 20.03
N ILE A 45 5.31 0.93 19.45
CA ILE A 45 6.45 1.78 19.10
C ILE A 45 6.02 2.88 18.12
N GLN A 46 5.24 2.56 17.07
CA GLN A 46 4.72 3.55 16.12
C GLN A 46 3.91 4.63 16.83
N ALA A 47 3.02 4.25 17.76
CA ALA A 47 2.20 5.17 18.52
C ALA A 47 3.02 6.05 19.47
N LEU A 48 4.09 5.51 20.04
CA LEU A 48 4.97 6.19 21.01
C LEU A 48 6.08 7.01 20.33
N ALA A 49 6.44 6.75 19.09
CA ALA A 49 7.53 7.41 18.37
C ALA A 49 7.50 8.95 18.44
N PRO A 50 6.34 9.64 18.33
CA PRO A 50 6.28 11.10 18.45
C PRO A 50 6.78 11.66 19.79
N TYR A 51 6.77 10.84 20.83
CA TYR A 51 7.06 11.24 22.23
C TYR A 51 8.43 10.76 22.71
N TYR A 52 9.16 10.01 21.88
CA TYR A 52 10.44 9.37 22.22
C TYR A 52 11.49 10.35 22.74
N SER A 53 11.62 11.53 22.12
CA SER A 53 12.61 12.53 22.49
C SER A 53 12.20 13.40 23.69
N THR A 54 10.90 13.45 24.02
CA THR A 54 10.35 14.40 25.00
C THR A 54 9.84 13.74 26.29
N ASN A 55 9.71 12.42 26.31
CA ASN A 55 9.22 11.66 27.46
C ASN A 55 10.18 10.51 27.80
N ALA A 56 10.85 10.60 28.94
CA ALA A 56 11.86 9.63 29.38
C ALA A 56 11.29 8.20 29.61
N GLN A 57 10.03 8.09 30.06
CA GLN A 57 9.38 6.78 30.24
C GLN A 57 9.09 6.13 28.89
N VAL A 58 8.57 6.92 27.94
CA VAL A 58 8.38 6.47 26.54
C VAL A 58 9.69 6.03 25.94
N LYS A 59 10.75 6.85 26.11
CA LYS A 59 12.08 6.49 25.59
C LYS A 59 12.54 5.14 26.13
N ALA A 60 12.49 4.93 27.42
CA ALA A 60 12.93 3.69 28.06
C ALA A 60 12.12 2.47 27.59
N ALA A 61 10.78 2.60 27.48
CA ALA A 61 9.91 1.52 27.02
C ALA A 61 10.14 1.19 25.53
N VAL A 62 10.27 2.21 24.69
CA VAL A 62 10.58 2.03 23.25
C VAL A 62 11.95 1.38 23.05
N ASP A 63 12.98 1.79 23.79
CA ASP A 63 14.31 1.17 23.73
C ASP A 63 14.24 -0.35 24.07
N ARG A 64 13.48 -0.72 25.11
CA ARG A 64 13.23 -2.14 25.42
C ARG A 64 12.47 -2.87 24.32
N GLY A 65 11.44 -2.22 23.77
CA GLY A 65 10.67 -2.76 22.65
C GLY A 65 11.51 -2.98 21.39
N LEU A 66 12.38 -2.04 21.03
CA LEU A 66 13.31 -2.18 19.91
C LEU A 66 14.30 -3.34 20.13
N ASN A 67 14.87 -3.48 21.33
CA ASN A 67 15.72 -4.60 21.68
C ASN A 67 14.97 -5.94 21.58
N LYS A 68 13.70 -5.95 21.99
CA LYS A 68 12.83 -7.12 21.88
C LYS A 68 12.56 -7.49 20.43
N LEU A 69 12.21 -6.52 19.57
CA LEU A 69 12.03 -6.75 18.12
C LEU A 69 13.31 -7.29 17.48
N SER A 70 14.49 -6.73 17.81
CA SER A 70 15.75 -7.25 17.31
C SER A 70 16.01 -8.71 17.71
N ALA A 71 15.66 -9.08 18.94
CA ALA A 71 15.81 -10.44 19.43
C ALA A 71 14.80 -11.45 18.81
N MET A 72 13.62 -10.97 18.42
CA MET A 72 12.55 -11.79 17.81
C MET A 72 12.76 -12.04 16.32
N GLN A 73 13.61 -11.23 15.65
CA GLN A 73 13.86 -11.38 14.23
C GLN A 73 14.51 -12.73 13.90
N LYS A 74 13.93 -13.42 12.92
CA LYS A 74 14.42 -14.72 12.44
C LYS A 74 15.69 -14.56 11.59
N SER A 75 16.40 -15.69 11.40
CA SER A 75 17.63 -15.73 10.59
C SER A 75 17.45 -15.35 9.12
N ASN A 76 16.23 -15.46 8.60
CA ASN A 76 15.84 -15.03 7.25
C ASN A 76 15.34 -13.58 7.18
N GLY A 77 15.46 -12.81 8.26
CA GLY A 77 15.01 -11.43 8.37
C GLY A 77 13.54 -11.25 8.75
N SER A 78 12.73 -12.32 8.75
CA SER A 78 11.28 -12.25 9.00
C SER A 78 10.92 -12.18 10.49
N TYR A 79 9.63 -12.03 10.75
CA TYR A 79 9.02 -12.06 12.07
C TYR A 79 7.86 -13.05 12.10
N ALA A 80 7.59 -13.62 13.28
CA ALA A 80 6.50 -14.54 13.47
C ALA A 80 5.58 -14.07 14.60
N THR A 81 4.29 -14.06 14.33
CA THR A 81 3.20 -13.89 15.31
C THR A 81 2.48 -15.22 15.48
N TYR A 82 2.16 -15.60 16.73
CA TYR A 82 1.51 -16.88 17.07
C TYR A 82 2.12 -18.12 16.38
N GLY A 83 3.44 -18.09 16.18
CA GLY A 83 4.20 -19.19 15.58
C GLY A 83 4.27 -19.23 14.06
N SER A 84 3.58 -18.31 13.36
CA SER A 84 3.59 -18.19 11.89
C SER A 84 4.36 -16.98 11.44
N GLU A 85 5.29 -17.15 10.49
CA GLU A 85 5.93 -16.02 9.80
C GLU A 85 4.96 -15.41 8.79
N THR A 86 4.71 -14.09 8.92
CA THR A 86 3.74 -13.36 8.10
C THR A 86 4.33 -12.10 7.48
N SER A 87 3.80 -11.69 6.34
CA SER A 87 4.17 -10.43 5.72
C SER A 87 3.74 -9.22 6.55
N GLU A 88 2.61 -9.35 7.26
CA GLU A 88 2.08 -8.31 8.13
C GLU A 88 3.04 -8.02 9.29
N SER A 89 3.61 -9.05 9.93
CA SER A 89 4.61 -8.87 10.98
C SER A 89 5.85 -8.13 10.48
N CYS A 90 6.34 -8.47 9.28
CA CYS A 90 7.43 -7.73 8.64
C CYS A 90 7.02 -6.26 8.38
N SER A 91 5.80 -6.04 7.89
CA SER A 91 5.28 -4.72 7.57
C SER A 91 5.18 -3.81 8.79
N GLN A 92 4.63 -4.32 9.90
CA GLN A 92 4.52 -3.56 11.15
C GLN A 92 5.88 -3.14 11.68
N VAL A 93 6.87 -4.05 11.64
CA VAL A 93 8.23 -3.76 12.10
C VAL A 93 8.91 -2.70 11.20
N ILE A 94 8.76 -2.77 9.88
CA ILE A 94 9.30 -1.74 8.97
C ILE A 94 8.75 -0.37 9.33
N VAL A 95 7.44 -0.23 9.55
CA VAL A 95 6.84 1.05 9.92
C VAL A 95 7.34 1.55 11.27
N ALA A 96 7.50 0.65 12.26
CA ALA A 96 8.05 1.03 13.56
C ALA A 96 9.49 1.53 13.47
N LEU A 97 10.35 0.84 12.73
CA LEU A 97 11.75 1.23 12.56
C LEU A 97 11.89 2.57 11.85
N THR A 98 11.18 2.75 10.73
CA THR A 98 11.18 4.01 9.99
C THR A 98 10.61 5.18 10.81
N ALA A 99 9.59 4.94 11.63
CA ALA A 99 9.05 5.94 12.57
C ALA A 99 10.05 6.38 13.62
N MET A 100 11.01 5.50 13.97
CA MET A 100 12.10 5.77 14.90
C MET A 100 13.37 6.31 14.24
N GLY A 101 13.36 6.54 12.92
CA GLY A 101 14.54 6.97 12.18
C GLY A 101 15.61 5.86 12.02
N ILE A 102 15.21 4.59 12.14
CA ILE A 102 16.08 3.41 12.01
C ILE A 102 15.87 2.84 10.61
N ASP A 103 16.98 2.61 9.88
CA ASP A 103 16.90 1.97 8.56
C ASP A 103 16.64 0.46 8.70
N PRO A 104 15.47 -0.04 8.31
CA PRO A 104 15.13 -1.45 8.42
C PRO A 104 15.95 -2.36 7.50
N ASN A 105 16.69 -1.78 6.54
CA ASN A 105 17.47 -2.52 5.55
C ASN A 105 18.95 -2.63 5.92
N THR A 106 19.50 -1.68 6.70
CA THR A 106 20.94 -1.61 6.93
C THR A 106 21.35 -1.58 8.41
N ASP A 107 20.44 -1.28 9.34
CA ASP A 107 20.76 -1.28 10.77
C ASP A 107 21.12 -2.70 11.24
N SER A 108 22.31 -2.88 11.79
CA SER A 108 22.88 -4.19 12.16
C SER A 108 22.03 -4.95 13.19
N ARG A 109 21.20 -4.27 13.97
CA ARG A 109 20.27 -4.89 14.92
C ARG A 109 19.14 -5.62 14.18
N PHE A 110 18.78 -5.19 12.96
CA PHE A 110 17.65 -5.66 12.18
C PHE A 110 18.05 -6.33 10.85
N VAL A 111 19.32 -6.72 10.75
CA VAL A 111 19.84 -7.56 9.67
C VAL A 111 20.39 -8.85 10.27
N LYS A 112 19.79 -10.00 9.92
CA LYS A 112 20.18 -11.33 10.41
C LYS A 112 20.69 -12.19 9.27
N ASN A 113 21.91 -12.72 9.38
CA ASN A 113 22.55 -13.50 8.32
C ASN A 113 22.54 -12.79 6.95
N GLY A 114 22.73 -11.47 6.93
CA GLY A 114 22.69 -10.67 5.72
C GLY A 114 21.28 -10.49 5.12
N LYS A 115 20.23 -10.81 5.89
CA LYS A 115 18.82 -10.60 5.49
C LYS A 115 18.17 -9.56 6.37
N SER A 116 17.65 -8.51 5.74
CA SER A 116 16.88 -7.46 6.37
C SER A 116 15.40 -7.84 6.47
N VAL A 117 14.63 -7.06 7.22
CA VAL A 117 13.16 -7.21 7.24
C VAL A 117 12.53 -6.78 5.91
N ILE A 118 13.17 -5.90 5.14
CA ILE A 118 12.75 -5.55 3.77
C ILE A 118 12.93 -6.77 2.85
N ASP A 119 14.10 -7.44 2.88
CA ASP A 119 14.32 -8.68 2.12
C ASP A 119 13.25 -9.72 2.45
N ALA A 120 12.94 -9.90 3.74
CA ALA A 120 11.92 -10.84 4.18
C ALA A 120 10.54 -10.47 3.64
N LEU A 121 10.10 -9.22 3.75
CA LEU A 121 8.80 -8.77 3.22
C LEU A 121 8.68 -9.04 1.73
N LEU A 122 9.71 -8.74 0.95
CA LEU A 122 9.68 -8.92 -0.51
C LEU A 122 9.56 -10.39 -0.94
N THR A 123 9.87 -11.37 -0.08
CA THR A 123 9.64 -12.80 -0.37
C THR A 123 8.15 -13.17 -0.47
N TYR A 124 7.26 -12.36 0.13
CA TYR A 124 5.81 -12.56 0.07
C TYR A 124 5.15 -11.95 -1.17
N ALA A 125 5.90 -11.16 -1.97
CA ALA A 125 5.36 -10.50 -3.15
C ALA A 125 5.05 -11.49 -4.28
N ASN A 126 3.91 -11.27 -4.95
CA ASN A 126 3.56 -11.93 -6.20
C ASN A 126 3.96 -11.06 -7.40
N ALA A 127 4.02 -11.68 -8.57
CA ALA A 127 4.39 -10.99 -9.81
C ALA A 127 3.38 -9.90 -10.26
N ASP A 128 2.15 -9.95 -9.76
CA ASP A 128 1.09 -8.97 -10.02
C ASP A 128 1.10 -7.78 -9.04
N GLY A 129 2.04 -7.77 -8.08
CA GLY A 129 2.18 -6.74 -7.06
C GLY A 129 1.39 -7.02 -5.76
N SER A 130 0.57 -8.07 -5.72
CA SER A 130 -0.08 -8.47 -4.48
C SER A 130 0.89 -9.16 -3.52
N PHE A 131 0.52 -9.24 -2.24
CA PHE A 131 1.30 -9.93 -1.21
C PHE A 131 0.50 -11.08 -0.59
N LYS A 132 1.24 -12.09 -0.13
CA LYS A 132 0.71 -13.24 0.60
C LYS A 132 0.77 -12.98 2.09
N HIS A 133 -0.19 -13.54 2.83
CA HIS A 133 -0.12 -13.57 4.30
C HIS A 133 1.04 -14.45 4.79
N VAL A 134 1.14 -15.67 4.26
CA VAL A 134 2.22 -16.62 4.51
C VAL A 134 2.84 -17.09 3.19
N LEU A 135 4.13 -17.52 3.20
CA LEU A 135 4.87 -17.83 1.96
C LEU A 135 4.18 -18.85 1.05
N LYS A 136 3.48 -19.83 1.62
CA LYS A 136 2.76 -20.89 0.87
C LYS A 136 1.30 -20.53 0.58
N GLY A 137 0.85 -19.31 0.95
CA GLY A 137 -0.53 -18.85 0.74
C GLY A 137 -0.76 -18.21 -0.62
N ASP A 138 -2.01 -17.89 -0.87
CA ASP A 138 -2.46 -17.08 -2.02
C ASP A 138 -2.35 -15.58 -1.70
N ALA A 139 -2.60 -14.73 -2.72
CA ALA A 139 -2.71 -13.29 -2.56
C ALA A 139 -3.75 -12.95 -1.48
N ASN A 140 -3.40 -12.04 -0.58
CA ASN A 140 -4.24 -11.63 0.54
C ASN A 140 -4.37 -10.11 0.54
N GLN A 141 -5.60 -9.60 0.66
CA GLN A 141 -5.87 -8.17 0.60
C GLN A 141 -5.21 -7.41 1.76
N MET A 142 -5.35 -7.90 3.00
CA MET A 142 -4.76 -7.28 4.19
C MET A 142 -3.23 -7.29 4.12
N ALA A 143 -2.63 -8.42 3.73
CA ALA A 143 -1.19 -8.54 3.52
C ALA A 143 -0.69 -7.54 2.47
N THR A 144 -1.43 -7.40 1.37
CA THR A 144 -1.09 -6.46 0.30
C THR A 144 -1.17 -5.01 0.79
N GLU A 145 -2.25 -4.63 1.47
CA GLU A 145 -2.41 -3.29 2.03
C GLU A 145 -1.28 -2.96 3.02
N GLN A 146 -0.99 -3.88 3.96
CA GLN A 146 0.05 -3.67 4.96
C GLN A 146 1.46 -3.61 4.34
N ALA A 147 1.76 -4.42 3.34
CA ALA A 147 3.02 -4.33 2.62
C ALA A 147 3.18 -2.99 1.91
N TYR A 148 2.13 -2.48 1.26
CA TYR A 148 2.21 -1.20 0.55
C TYR A 148 2.43 -0.04 1.51
N TYR A 149 1.73 0.05 2.65
CA TYR A 149 1.99 1.14 3.57
C TYR A 149 3.38 1.02 4.24
N ALA A 150 3.88 -0.19 4.46
CA ALA A 150 5.23 -0.40 4.99
C ALA A 150 6.32 0.02 3.98
N LEU A 151 6.15 -0.32 2.70
CA LEU A 151 7.05 0.13 1.63
C LEU A 151 6.96 1.65 1.43
N THR A 152 5.77 2.25 1.55
CA THR A 152 5.61 3.70 1.56
C THR A 152 6.33 4.36 2.74
N ALA A 153 6.24 3.76 3.95
CA ALA A 153 6.98 4.25 5.11
C ALA A 153 8.50 4.20 4.88
N TYR A 154 8.99 3.14 4.25
CA TYR A 154 10.40 3.00 3.90
C TYR A 154 10.84 3.98 2.81
N GLU A 155 10.04 4.17 1.76
CA GLU A 155 10.28 5.17 0.71
C GLU A 155 10.36 6.58 1.29
N ARG A 156 9.42 6.94 2.18
CA ARG A 156 9.43 8.24 2.88
C ARG A 156 10.67 8.41 3.72
N PHE A 157 11.08 7.37 4.46
CA PHE A 157 12.29 7.37 5.28
C PHE A 157 13.55 7.60 4.43
N THR A 158 13.74 6.82 3.36
CA THR A 158 14.90 6.96 2.46
C THR A 158 14.90 8.27 1.69
N GLY A 159 13.73 8.84 1.44
CA GLY A 159 13.55 10.16 0.83
C GLY A 159 13.69 11.35 1.79
N GLY A 160 14.03 11.11 3.07
CA GLY A 160 14.17 12.17 4.10
C GLY A 160 12.84 12.89 4.42
N LYS A 161 11.70 12.21 4.22
CA LYS A 161 10.37 12.72 4.50
C LYS A 161 9.95 12.45 5.95
N THR A 162 8.89 13.12 6.40
CA THR A 162 8.31 12.82 7.72
C THR A 162 7.78 11.39 7.75
N ARG A 163 7.71 10.78 8.96
CA ARG A 163 7.21 9.41 9.13
C ARG A 163 5.77 9.24 8.62
N LEU A 164 5.38 8.02 8.31
CA LEU A 164 4.12 7.68 7.65
C LEU A 164 2.88 8.31 8.30
N TYR A 165 2.78 8.32 9.63
CA TYR A 165 1.61 8.86 10.35
C TYR A 165 1.76 10.32 10.78
N ASP A 166 2.84 10.98 10.42
CA ASP A 166 3.02 12.42 10.58
C ASP A 166 2.53 13.16 9.33
N MET A 167 3.17 12.90 8.22
CA MET A 167 2.83 13.40 6.88
C MET A 167 2.60 14.93 6.80
N THR A 168 3.18 15.68 7.75
CA THR A 168 3.06 17.16 7.79
C THR A 168 3.80 17.86 6.64
N ASP A 169 4.67 17.14 5.96
CA ASP A 169 5.36 17.57 4.74
C ASP A 169 4.55 17.35 3.45
N VAL A 170 3.34 16.78 3.55
CA VAL A 170 2.48 16.52 2.40
C VAL A 170 1.50 17.67 2.22
N GLU A 171 1.66 18.39 1.12
CA GLU A 171 0.66 19.36 0.67
C GLU A 171 -0.48 18.60 -0.01
N LEU A 172 -1.68 18.73 0.54
CA LEU A 172 -2.87 18.18 -0.08
C LEU A 172 -3.31 19.10 -1.22
N PRO A 173 -3.65 18.54 -2.40
CA PRO A 173 -4.16 19.35 -3.49
C PRO A 173 -5.37 20.19 -3.03
N SER A 174 -5.36 21.45 -3.38
CA SER A 174 -6.49 22.36 -3.12
C SER A 174 -7.75 21.90 -3.86
N ASP A 175 -8.92 22.40 -3.46
CA ASP A 175 -10.19 22.09 -4.14
C ASP A 175 -10.14 22.46 -5.62
N LYS A 176 -9.44 23.54 -5.94
CA LYS A 176 -9.22 23.99 -7.32
C LYS A 176 -8.37 23.00 -8.12
N GLU A 177 -7.24 22.55 -7.58
CA GLU A 177 -6.34 21.57 -8.24
C GLU A 177 -7.01 20.23 -8.46
N LYS A 178 -7.84 19.78 -7.51
CA LYS A 178 -8.64 18.55 -7.67
C LYS A 178 -9.67 18.69 -8.80
N ALA A 179 -10.36 19.83 -8.85
CA ALA A 179 -11.30 20.12 -9.93
C ALA A 179 -10.60 20.25 -11.29
N GLU A 180 -9.45 20.91 -11.37
CA GLU A 180 -8.63 20.99 -12.58
C GLU A 180 -8.14 19.63 -13.07
N THR A 181 -7.79 18.71 -12.15
CA THR A 181 -7.43 17.34 -12.51
C THR A 181 -8.59 16.62 -13.18
N ALA A 182 -9.80 16.73 -12.62
CA ALA A 182 -11.00 16.17 -13.25
C ALA A 182 -11.28 16.81 -14.62
N GLN A 183 -11.16 18.14 -14.72
CA GLN A 183 -11.35 18.86 -15.97
C GLN A 183 -10.36 18.43 -17.06
N LYS A 184 -9.08 18.16 -16.71
CA LYS A 184 -8.06 17.66 -17.64
C LYS A 184 -8.44 16.29 -18.19
N LEU A 185 -8.88 15.36 -17.33
CA LEU A 185 -9.34 14.04 -17.77
C LEU A 185 -10.56 14.12 -18.68
N ILE A 186 -11.52 14.99 -18.37
CA ILE A 186 -12.70 15.21 -19.18
C ILE A 186 -12.33 15.85 -20.53
N THR A 187 -11.43 16.81 -20.53
CA THR A 187 -10.96 17.48 -21.76
C THR A 187 -10.28 16.49 -22.70
N ALA A 188 -9.53 15.54 -22.16
CA ALA A 188 -8.81 14.52 -22.93
C ALA A 188 -9.73 13.50 -23.62
N ILE A 189 -11.01 13.42 -23.25
CA ILE A 189 -11.98 12.54 -23.92
C ILE A 189 -12.15 12.99 -25.37
N PRO A 190 -12.01 12.10 -26.38
CA PRO A 190 -12.21 12.44 -27.78
C PRO A 190 -13.65 12.92 -28.06
N ASP A 191 -13.83 13.80 -29.04
CA ASP A 191 -15.17 14.25 -29.42
C ASP A 191 -15.92 13.16 -30.23
N ASN A 192 -15.20 12.31 -30.97
CA ASN A 192 -15.76 11.16 -31.70
C ASN A 192 -15.58 9.88 -30.88
N ILE A 193 -16.53 9.59 -30.01
CA ILE A 193 -16.49 8.49 -29.04
C ILE A 193 -16.58 7.13 -29.75
N LYS A 194 -15.68 6.20 -29.37
CA LYS A 194 -15.62 4.80 -29.78
C LYS A 194 -15.65 3.88 -28.56
N LEU A 195 -15.98 2.62 -28.74
CA LEU A 195 -15.93 1.62 -27.65
C LEU A 195 -14.54 1.48 -27.01
N ALA A 196 -13.48 1.75 -27.76
CA ALA A 196 -12.09 1.75 -27.24
C ALA A 196 -11.82 2.84 -26.21
N ASP A 197 -12.63 3.92 -26.17
CA ASP A 197 -12.44 5.05 -25.26
C ASP A 197 -13.11 4.80 -23.90
N LYS A 198 -13.73 3.63 -23.69
CA LYS A 198 -14.45 3.26 -22.46
C LYS A 198 -13.62 3.50 -21.21
N ASN A 199 -12.40 2.96 -21.14
CA ASN A 199 -11.55 3.08 -19.95
C ASN A 199 -11.21 4.54 -19.62
N GLN A 200 -11.04 5.39 -20.64
CA GLN A 200 -10.76 6.81 -20.46
C GLN A 200 -11.96 7.56 -19.91
N ILE A 201 -13.16 7.25 -20.42
CA ILE A 201 -14.42 7.85 -19.95
C ILE A 201 -14.71 7.41 -18.51
N GLU A 202 -14.53 6.11 -18.20
CA GLU A 202 -14.71 5.58 -16.85
C GLU A 202 -13.72 6.19 -15.84
N ALA A 203 -12.46 6.39 -16.24
CA ALA A 203 -11.46 7.07 -15.40
C ALA A 203 -11.83 8.51 -15.10
N ALA A 204 -12.29 9.27 -16.11
CA ALA A 204 -12.77 10.65 -15.93
C ALA A 204 -14.00 10.70 -15.02
N LYS A 205 -14.92 9.74 -15.18
CA LYS A 205 -16.11 9.61 -14.32
C LYS A 205 -15.72 9.30 -12.88
N ALA A 206 -14.85 8.33 -12.65
CA ALA A 206 -14.40 7.95 -11.31
C ALA A 206 -13.72 9.13 -10.60
N MET A 207 -12.87 9.89 -11.30
CA MET A 207 -12.27 11.11 -10.75
C MET A 207 -13.31 12.15 -10.38
N TYR A 208 -14.26 12.43 -11.25
CA TYR A 208 -15.34 13.39 -10.96
C TYR A 208 -16.21 12.93 -9.79
N ASP A 209 -16.58 11.65 -9.73
CA ASP A 209 -17.41 11.09 -8.66
C ASP A 209 -16.74 11.20 -7.29
N SER A 210 -15.41 11.11 -7.23
CA SER A 210 -14.61 11.24 -6.01
C SER A 210 -14.56 12.67 -5.43
N LEU A 211 -14.98 13.68 -6.22
CA LEU A 211 -14.97 15.09 -5.80
C LEU A 211 -16.10 15.37 -4.81
N THR A 212 -15.80 16.26 -3.84
CA THR A 212 -16.83 16.86 -2.97
C THR A 212 -17.78 17.77 -3.76
N THR A 213 -18.90 18.13 -3.16
CA THR A 213 -19.86 19.07 -3.79
C THR A 213 -19.20 20.40 -4.16
N VAL A 214 -18.33 20.92 -3.29
CA VAL A 214 -17.58 22.18 -3.55
C VAL A 214 -16.65 22.00 -4.75
N GLN A 215 -15.87 20.93 -4.79
CA GLN A 215 -14.96 20.64 -5.91
C GLN A 215 -15.71 20.44 -7.22
N LYS A 216 -16.85 19.74 -7.20
CA LYS A 216 -17.72 19.54 -8.37
C LYS A 216 -18.23 20.85 -8.95
N SER A 217 -18.55 21.83 -8.10
CA SER A 217 -19.00 23.15 -8.56
C SER A 217 -17.92 23.93 -9.31
N LEU A 218 -16.64 23.57 -9.15
CA LEU A 218 -15.51 24.16 -9.85
C LEU A 218 -15.22 23.49 -11.21
N VAL A 219 -15.85 22.35 -11.51
CA VAL A 219 -15.67 21.63 -12.79
C VAL A 219 -16.60 22.22 -13.84
N THR A 220 -16.03 22.91 -14.83
CA THR A 220 -16.79 23.68 -15.85
C THR A 220 -17.18 22.88 -17.10
N ASN A 221 -16.54 21.72 -17.33
CA ASN A 221 -16.71 20.91 -18.55
C ASN A 221 -17.44 19.58 -18.31
N TYR A 222 -18.22 19.46 -17.25
CA TYR A 222 -18.90 18.19 -16.88
C TYR A 222 -19.87 17.73 -17.97
N SER A 223 -20.52 18.66 -18.72
CA SER A 223 -21.42 18.32 -19.82
C SER A 223 -20.75 17.48 -20.92
N LYS A 224 -19.45 17.67 -21.17
CA LYS A 224 -18.69 16.81 -22.09
C LYS A 224 -18.61 15.35 -21.59
N LEU A 225 -18.39 15.16 -20.31
CA LEU A 225 -18.38 13.82 -19.71
C LEU A 225 -19.75 13.14 -19.81
N GLU A 226 -20.83 13.87 -19.53
CA GLU A 226 -22.19 13.33 -19.66
C GLU A 226 -22.51 12.92 -21.09
N ALA A 227 -22.16 13.76 -22.07
CA ALA A 227 -22.34 13.45 -23.48
C ALA A 227 -21.54 12.21 -23.90
N ALA A 228 -20.28 12.10 -23.44
CA ALA A 228 -19.43 10.97 -23.73
C ALA A 228 -19.96 9.66 -23.11
N MET A 229 -20.43 9.67 -21.86
CA MET A 229 -21.04 8.52 -21.21
C MET A 229 -22.30 8.05 -21.93
N LYS A 230 -23.18 9.00 -22.35
CA LYS A 230 -24.39 8.69 -23.10
C LYS A 230 -24.04 8.03 -24.44
N LYS A 231 -23.07 8.59 -25.16
CA LYS A 231 -22.64 8.04 -26.46
C LYS A 231 -22.03 6.65 -26.33
N LEU A 232 -21.19 6.43 -25.30
CA LEU A 232 -20.63 5.12 -25.00
C LEU A 232 -21.73 4.09 -24.75
N GLN A 233 -22.75 4.43 -23.95
CA GLN A 233 -23.87 3.55 -23.65
C GLN A 233 -24.69 3.18 -24.91
N GLU A 234 -24.86 4.12 -25.85
CA GLU A 234 -25.51 3.86 -27.15
C GLU A 234 -24.71 2.86 -28.00
N LEU A 235 -23.36 3.03 -28.03
CA LEU A 235 -22.47 2.14 -28.76
C LEU A 235 -22.44 0.72 -28.17
N GLU A 236 -22.46 0.60 -26.85
CA GLU A 236 -22.52 -0.69 -26.16
C GLU A 236 -23.83 -1.43 -26.46
N LYS A 237 -24.98 -0.72 -26.46
CA LYS A 237 -26.27 -1.29 -26.80
C LYS A 237 -26.32 -1.75 -28.27
N SER A 238 -25.76 -0.98 -29.20
CA SER A 238 -25.75 -1.33 -30.63
C SER A 238 -24.83 -2.49 -30.94
N SER A 239 -23.74 -2.67 -30.19
CA SER A 239 -22.80 -3.79 -30.36
C SER A 239 -23.32 -5.11 -29.74
N GLY A 240 -24.23 -5.03 -28.77
CA GLY A 240 -24.86 -6.20 -28.14
C GLY A 240 -26.09 -6.76 -28.87
N SER A 241 -26.65 -6.01 -29.87
CA SER A 241 -27.85 -6.40 -30.62
C SER A 241 -27.56 -7.23 -31.89
N GLY A 242 -26.35 -7.63 -32.13
CA GLY A 242 -25.88 -8.33 -33.35
C GLY A 242 -25.70 -9.83 -33.22
N SER A 243 -26.54 -10.56 -32.45
CA SER A 243 -26.48 -12.03 -32.45
C SER A 243 -27.87 -12.64 -32.18
N GLY A 244 -28.62 -12.86 -33.22
CA GLY A 244 -29.88 -13.60 -33.10
C GLY A 244 -30.86 -13.41 -34.24
N SER A 245 -30.57 -13.97 -35.42
CA SER A 245 -31.61 -14.49 -36.31
C SER A 245 -30.99 -15.36 -37.40
N GLY A 246 -31.09 -16.65 -37.24
CA GLY A 246 -30.81 -17.66 -38.23
C GLY A 246 -31.71 -18.86 -37.93
N SER A 247 -32.96 -18.80 -38.42
CA SER A 247 -33.87 -19.97 -38.49
C SER A 247 -33.26 -21.05 -39.38
N GLY A 248 -33.20 -22.26 -38.87
CA GLY A 248 -32.88 -23.45 -39.65
C GLY A 248 -33.41 -24.70 -38.94
N SER A 249 -34.59 -25.15 -39.34
CA SER A 249 -35.15 -26.45 -38.97
C SER A 249 -34.27 -27.59 -39.47
N GLY A 250 -34.08 -28.61 -38.63
CA GLY A 250 -33.47 -29.86 -39.04
C GLY A 250 -33.45 -30.89 -37.93
N SER A 251 -34.40 -31.81 -37.95
CA SER A 251 -34.47 -33.04 -37.14
C SER A 251 -33.22 -33.91 -37.30
N GLY A 252 -32.83 -34.58 -36.19
CA GLY A 252 -31.91 -35.70 -36.29
C GLY A 252 -31.33 -36.16 -34.96
N SER A 253 -31.87 -37.22 -34.44
CA SER A 253 -31.50 -38.10 -33.34
C SER A 253 -30.01 -38.48 -33.27
N GLY A 254 -29.45 -38.65 -32.04
CA GLY A 254 -28.33 -39.60 -31.88
C GLY A 254 -27.20 -39.19 -30.92
N ASN A 255 -27.37 -39.45 -29.65
CA ASN A 255 -26.50 -40.15 -28.69
C ASN A 255 -24.95 -39.93 -28.64
N LYS A 256 -24.50 -39.81 -27.38
CA LYS A 256 -23.18 -40.13 -26.77
C LYS A 256 -22.02 -39.13 -26.75
N THR A 257 -21.83 -38.67 -25.51
CA THR A 257 -20.55 -38.60 -24.75
C THR A 257 -19.23 -38.33 -25.51
N ASN A 258 -18.55 -37.19 -25.22
CA ASN A 258 -17.23 -37.27 -24.60
C ASN A 258 -16.68 -35.88 -24.13
N THR A 259 -16.14 -35.89 -22.95
CA THR A 259 -15.39 -34.83 -22.30
C THR A 259 -14.12 -34.46 -23.07
N THR A 260 -13.89 -33.14 -23.34
CA THR A 260 -12.53 -32.64 -23.55
C THR A 260 -12.40 -31.18 -23.08
N LYS A 261 -11.54 -31.00 -22.11
CA LYS A 261 -11.09 -29.71 -21.57
C LYS A 261 -10.38 -28.88 -22.63
N LYS A 262 -10.81 -27.63 -22.86
CA LYS A 262 -10.07 -26.68 -23.70
C LYS A 262 -9.48 -25.58 -22.80
N LYS A 263 -8.13 -25.57 -22.71
CA LYS A 263 -7.31 -24.54 -22.09
C LYS A 263 -7.46 -23.24 -22.88
N THR A 264 -7.86 -22.16 -22.23
CA THR A 264 -7.71 -20.80 -22.75
C THR A 264 -6.39 -20.22 -22.26
N LYS A 265 -5.51 -19.83 -23.20
CA LYS A 265 -4.27 -19.09 -22.97
C LYS A 265 -4.62 -17.63 -22.63
N GLY A 266 -4.30 -17.20 -21.42
CA GLY A 266 -4.30 -15.79 -21.05
C GLY A 266 -3.02 -15.12 -21.56
N SER A 267 -3.19 -14.02 -22.27
CA SER A 267 -2.10 -13.16 -22.75
C SER A 267 -1.68 -12.19 -21.64
N THR A 268 -0.50 -12.40 -21.10
CA THR A 268 0.13 -11.49 -20.13
C THR A 268 0.79 -10.32 -20.82
N LYS A 269 0.29 -9.11 -20.64
CA LYS A 269 1.02 -7.87 -20.94
C LYS A 269 2.02 -7.59 -19.80
N LYS A 270 3.31 -7.60 -20.17
CA LYS A 270 4.41 -7.16 -19.30
C LYS A 270 4.29 -5.66 -19.02
N VAL A 271 4.23 -5.28 -17.76
CA VAL A 271 4.46 -3.90 -17.31
C VAL A 271 5.96 -3.75 -17.06
N ASN A 272 6.63 -2.91 -17.84
CA ASN A 272 8.04 -2.56 -17.65
C ASN A 272 8.15 -1.51 -16.53
N LEU A 273 8.76 -1.90 -15.42
CA LEU A 273 9.28 -0.96 -14.43
C LEU A 273 10.58 -0.37 -14.98
N VAL A 274 10.55 0.93 -15.24
CA VAL A 274 11.74 1.70 -15.64
C VAL A 274 12.55 1.99 -14.37
N SER A 275 13.66 1.27 -14.20
CA SER A 275 14.69 1.61 -13.23
C SER A 275 15.56 2.73 -13.80
N GLY A 276 15.42 3.95 -13.25
CA GLY A 276 16.30 5.07 -13.54
C GLY A 276 17.66 4.90 -12.87
N SER A 277 18.64 4.39 -13.59
CA SER A 277 20.05 4.41 -13.18
C SER A 277 20.68 5.74 -13.59
N SER A 278 20.94 6.64 -12.64
CA SER A 278 21.77 7.81 -12.84
C SER A 278 23.24 7.46 -12.58
N GLY A 279 23.97 7.14 -13.63
CA GLY A 279 25.41 7.00 -13.59
C GLY A 279 26.11 8.34 -13.34
N LYS A 280 26.88 8.46 -12.27
CA LYS A 280 27.90 9.48 -12.12
C LYS A 280 29.25 8.90 -12.48
N LYS A 281 29.83 9.41 -13.54
CA LYS A 281 31.24 9.18 -13.91
C LYS A 281 32.17 9.83 -12.88
N GLY A 282 33.00 9.01 -12.24
CA GLY A 282 34.10 9.48 -11.44
C GLY A 282 35.31 9.84 -12.32
N GLY A 283 35.84 11.00 -12.10
CA GLY A 283 37.12 11.42 -12.65
C GLY A 283 38.28 10.99 -11.75
N THR A 284 39.25 10.35 -12.35
CA THR A 284 40.57 10.02 -11.79
C THR A 284 41.42 11.27 -11.64
N ALA A 285 42.05 11.43 -10.49
CA ALA A 285 43.28 12.23 -10.41
C ALA A 285 44.27 11.54 -9.45
N ALA A 286 45.37 11.13 -10.01
CA ALA A 286 46.56 10.70 -9.28
C ALA A 286 47.35 11.89 -8.74
N GLY A 287 47.90 11.74 -7.57
CA GLY A 287 48.87 12.72 -7.00
C GLY A 287 49.73 12.06 -5.96
N LYS A 288 51.00 11.91 -6.28
CA LYS A 288 52.10 11.34 -5.49
C LYS A 288 52.61 12.27 -4.42
N THR A 289 53.25 11.64 -3.39
CA THR A 289 54.40 12.04 -2.56
C THR A 289 54.19 13.15 -1.52
N ALA A 290 54.40 12.90 -0.28
CA ALA A 290 55.60 12.68 0.51
C ALA A 290 55.21 12.10 1.88
#